data_cc4b865b2a88f3ff9675ef8fe40679ed
#
_entry.id   cc4b865b2a88f3ff9675ef8fe40679ed
#
_cell.length_a   1.000
_cell.length_b   1.000
_cell.length_c   1.000
_cell.angle_alpha   90.00
_cell.angle_beta   90.00
_cell.angle_gamma   90.00
#
_symmetry.space_group_name_H-M   'P 1'
#
loop_
_entity.id
_entity.type
_entity.pdbx_description
1 polymer ?
#
loop_
_entity_poly.entity_id
_entity_poly.type
_entity_poly.pdbx_seq_one_letter_code
_entity_poly.pdbx_strand_id
1 'polypeptide(L)'
;SQEQLLLLITQAVQAELQKRSRQVPVGISVRHIHLTRDDVDKLFGYGYQLTPKKALSQPGQFACEECLDIIGPKGELKHVRILGPERSATQIELAQTDCRNIGIKAPVRSSGDTKGTPGVTLRGPRGTLTVPEGVMIADRHIHMTPAQAAAFGLADGDRVQVNINGPKPGVLGGVLLR
;
A
#
# COMPACT_ATOMS: atom_id res chain seq x y z
N SER A 1 -26.36 -44.71 2.21
CA SER A 1 -26.37 -45.20 0.82
C SER A 1 -25.23 -44.55 0.03
N GLN A 2 -24.88 -45.10 -1.11
CA GLN A 2 -23.85 -44.57 -2.01
C GLN A 2 -24.19 -43.14 -2.49
N GLU A 3 -25.47 -42.85 -2.72
CA GLU A 3 -25.97 -41.52 -3.06
C GLU A 3 -25.77 -40.50 -1.94
N GLN A 4 -25.99 -40.87 -0.69
CA GLN A 4 -25.74 -39.99 0.46
C GLN A 4 -24.25 -39.65 0.60
N LEU A 5 -23.36 -40.60 0.34
CA LEU A 5 -21.92 -40.38 0.36
C LEU A 5 -21.50 -39.44 -0.75
N LEU A 6 -22.03 -39.62 -1.97
CA LEU A 6 -21.74 -38.76 -3.11
C LEU A 6 -22.22 -37.32 -2.85
N LEU A 7 -23.40 -37.16 -2.27
CA LEU A 7 -23.93 -35.85 -1.90
C LEU A 7 -23.02 -35.14 -0.88
N LEU A 8 -22.59 -35.85 0.16
CA LEU A 8 -21.67 -35.31 1.19
C LEU A 8 -20.32 -34.90 0.60
N ILE A 9 -19.74 -35.72 -0.29
CA ILE A 9 -18.48 -35.39 -0.96
C ILE A 9 -18.68 -34.18 -1.83
N THR A 10 -19.74 -34.07 -2.60
CA THR A 10 -20.04 -32.94 -3.45
C THR A 10 -20.17 -31.65 -2.64
N GLN A 11 -20.92 -31.69 -1.53
CA GLN A 11 -21.06 -30.53 -0.64
C GLN A 11 -19.72 -30.12 0.00
N ALA A 12 -18.91 -31.08 0.44
CA ALA A 12 -17.60 -30.80 1.01
C ALA A 12 -16.64 -30.18 0.00
N VAL A 13 -16.64 -30.69 -1.25
CA VAL A 13 -15.83 -30.12 -2.34
C VAL A 13 -16.29 -28.70 -2.68
N GLN A 14 -17.60 -28.47 -2.80
CA GLN A 14 -18.14 -27.13 -3.06
C GLN A 14 -17.80 -26.15 -1.93
N ALA A 15 -17.92 -26.54 -0.68
CA ALA A 15 -17.55 -25.72 0.48
C ALA A 15 -16.05 -25.37 0.46
N GLU A 16 -15.19 -26.34 0.14
CA GLU A 16 -13.74 -26.10 0.04
C GLU A 16 -13.38 -25.19 -1.16
N LEU A 17 -14.04 -25.35 -2.30
CA LEU A 17 -13.87 -24.45 -3.45
C LEU A 17 -14.32 -23.03 -3.12
N GLN A 18 -15.46 -22.86 -2.46
CA GLN A 18 -15.91 -21.54 -1.99
C GLN A 18 -14.94 -20.91 -1.00
N LYS A 19 -14.40 -21.70 -0.06
CA LYS A 19 -13.38 -21.23 0.89
C LYS A 19 -12.10 -20.78 0.20
N ARG A 20 -11.63 -21.52 -0.81
CA ARG A 20 -10.45 -21.15 -1.62
C ARG A 20 -10.71 -19.91 -2.47
N SER A 21 -11.90 -19.75 -3.03
CA SER A 21 -12.27 -18.57 -3.82
C SER A 21 -12.30 -17.27 -3.00
N ARG A 22 -12.38 -17.36 -1.68
CA ARG A 22 -12.34 -16.23 -0.74
C ARG A 22 -10.95 -15.94 -0.17
N GLN A 23 -9.90 -16.48 -0.75
CA GLN A 23 -8.54 -16.16 -0.34
C GLN A 23 -8.02 -14.95 -1.09
N VAL A 24 -7.41 -14.01 -0.36
CA VAL A 24 -6.71 -12.85 -0.91
C VAL A 24 -5.23 -12.96 -0.58
N PRO A 25 -4.34 -12.74 -1.56
CA PRO A 25 -2.91 -12.66 -1.29
C PRO A 25 -2.62 -11.52 -0.32
N VAL A 26 -1.79 -11.78 0.70
CA VAL A 26 -1.35 -10.76 1.64
C VAL A 26 0.06 -10.31 1.27
N GLY A 27 0.21 -9.02 1.04
CA GLY A 27 1.50 -8.38 0.83
C GLY A 27 1.87 -7.48 2.02
N ILE A 28 3.16 -7.31 2.23
CA ILE A 28 3.66 -6.29 3.16
C ILE A 28 3.95 -5.05 2.35
N SER A 29 3.23 -3.94 2.63
CA SER A 29 3.58 -2.63 2.08
C SER A 29 4.83 -2.13 2.79
N VAL A 30 5.91 -2.02 2.04
CA VAL A 30 7.14 -1.39 2.53
C VAL A 30 7.05 0.12 2.33
N ARG A 31 7.91 0.87 3.04
CA ARG A 31 8.02 2.32 2.88
C ARG A 31 8.21 2.71 1.41
N HIS A 32 7.50 3.75 0.96
CA HIS A 32 7.60 4.26 -0.40
C HIS A 32 7.14 5.71 -0.49
N ILE A 33 7.42 6.32 -1.64
CA ILE A 33 7.13 7.72 -1.91
C ILE A 33 6.37 7.84 -3.22
N HIS A 34 5.33 8.66 -3.24
CA HIS A 34 4.72 9.18 -4.46
C HIS A 34 5.06 10.66 -4.57
N LEU A 35 5.39 11.12 -5.76
CA LEU A 35 5.77 12.51 -6.01
C LEU A 35 4.78 13.20 -6.94
N THR A 36 4.69 14.51 -6.83
CA THR A 36 4.13 15.35 -7.89
C THR A 36 5.14 15.51 -9.02
N ARG A 37 4.67 15.94 -10.20
CA ARG A 37 5.56 16.28 -11.32
C ARG A 37 6.61 17.34 -10.92
N ASP A 38 6.15 18.40 -10.24
CA ASP A 38 7.01 19.49 -9.79
C ASP A 38 8.10 19.02 -8.82
N ASP A 39 7.78 18.07 -7.93
CA ASP A 39 8.75 17.56 -6.96
C ASP A 39 9.75 16.61 -7.62
N VAL A 40 9.34 15.86 -8.65
CA VAL A 40 10.28 15.11 -9.50
C VAL A 40 11.25 16.06 -10.17
N ASP A 41 10.77 17.16 -10.76
CA ASP A 41 11.63 18.15 -11.43
C ASP A 41 12.63 18.79 -10.48
N LYS A 42 12.22 19.10 -9.25
CA LYS A 42 13.12 19.67 -8.23
C LYS A 42 14.19 18.68 -7.77
N LEU A 43 13.84 17.41 -7.61
CA LEU A 43 14.73 16.39 -7.03
C LEU A 43 15.62 15.70 -8.06
N PHE A 44 15.21 15.63 -9.33
CA PHE A 44 15.93 14.93 -10.40
C PHE A 44 16.33 15.84 -11.57
N GLY A 45 15.71 17.00 -11.71
CA GLY A 45 15.91 17.96 -12.80
C GLY A 45 14.68 18.10 -13.69
N TYR A 46 14.52 19.28 -14.26
CA TYR A 46 13.36 19.62 -15.09
C TYR A 46 13.17 18.63 -16.25
N GLY A 47 11.95 18.12 -16.42
CA GLY A 47 11.60 17.18 -17.47
C GLY A 47 12.09 15.75 -17.23
N TYR A 48 12.66 15.43 -16.07
CA TYR A 48 13.10 14.08 -15.73
C TYR A 48 11.91 13.10 -15.75
N GLN A 49 12.06 11.96 -16.39
CA GLN A 49 11.05 10.91 -16.42
C GLN A 49 11.41 9.78 -15.46
N LEU A 50 10.49 9.43 -14.55
CA LEU A 50 10.67 8.29 -13.68
C LEU A 50 10.73 6.98 -14.49
N THR A 51 11.70 6.13 -14.17
CA THR A 51 11.99 4.90 -14.91
C THR A 51 11.24 3.71 -14.30
N PRO A 52 10.26 3.11 -15.01
CA PRO A 52 9.57 1.93 -14.51
C PRO A 52 10.53 0.74 -14.34
N LYS A 53 10.57 0.16 -13.14
CA LYS A 53 11.33 -1.03 -12.79
C LYS A 53 10.46 -2.30 -12.77
N LYS A 54 9.30 -2.21 -12.14
CA LYS A 54 8.40 -3.35 -11.94
C LYS A 54 6.96 -2.87 -11.83
N ALA A 55 6.06 -3.46 -12.63
CA ALA A 55 4.64 -3.23 -12.50
C ALA A 55 4.13 -3.68 -11.12
N LEU A 56 3.19 -2.93 -10.56
CA LEU A 56 2.46 -3.28 -9.35
C LEU A 56 1.15 -4.02 -9.71
N SER A 57 0.50 -4.58 -8.69
CA SER A 57 -0.81 -5.24 -8.88
C SER A 57 -1.92 -4.26 -9.30
N GLN A 58 -1.78 -2.98 -8.93
CA GLN A 58 -2.71 -1.94 -9.37
C GLN A 58 -2.40 -1.54 -10.82
N PRO A 59 -3.40 -1.58 -11.72
CA PRO A 59 -3.20 -1.21 -13.12
C PRO A 59 -2.59 0.19 -13.27
N GLY A 60 -1.58 0.31 -14.12
CA GLY A 60 -0.91 1.58 -14.41
C GLY A 60 0.07 2.07 -13.34
N GLN A 61 0.21 1.38 -12.21
CA GLN A 61 1.20 1.71 -11.18
C GLN A 61 2.46 0.84 -11.29
N PHE A 62 3.59 1.40 -10.94
CA PHE A 62 4.88 0.73 -11.02
C PHE A 62 5.85 1.21 -9.94
N ALA A 63 6.76 0.35 -9.51
CA ALA A 63 7.93 0.76 -8.75
C ALA A 63 8.97 1.33 -9.72
N CYS A 64 9.57 2.47 -9.35
CA CYS A 64 10.59 3.13 -10.16
C CYS A 64 12.00 2.59 -9.85
N GLU A 65 12.96 2.85 -10.74
CA GLU A 65 14.38 2.64 -10.42
C GLU A 65 14.88 3.66 -9.39
N GLU A 66 14.30 4.83 -9.37
CA GLU A 66 14.67 5.95 -8.51
C GLU A 66 14.28 5.70 -7.06
N CYS A 67 15.16 6.19 -6.18
CA CYS A 67 14.97 6.22 -4.74
C CYS A 67 15.37 7.59 -4.21
N LEU A 68 14.81 7.94 -3.05
CA LEU A 68 15.17 9.14 -2.29
C LEU A 68 15.52 8.76 -0.85
N ASP A 69 16.27 9.62 -0.20
CA ASP A 69 16.42 9.55 1.25
C ASP A 69 15.37 10.45 1.91
N ILE A 70 14.81 9.97 3.03
CA ILE A 70 13.85 10.71 3.85
C ILE A 70 14.56 11.15 5.11
N ILE A 71 14.59 12.46 5.38
CA ILE A 71 15.29 13.06 6.50
C ILE A 71 14.27 13.61 7.49
N GLY A 72 14.18 13.01 8.65
CA GLY A 72 13.35 13.46 9.76
C GLY A 72 14.17 14.10 10.88
N PRO A 73 13.50 14.58 11.94
CA PRO A 73 14.16 15.30 13.05
C PRO A 73 15.19 14.47 13.84
N LYS A 74 15.07 13.13 13.84
CA LYS A 74 15.92 12.24 14.66
C LYS A 74 16.77 11.28 13.84
N GLY A 75 16.63 11.27 12.52
CA GLY A 75 17.36 10.34 11.67
C GLY A 75 16.89 10.35 10.23
N GLU A 76 17.46 9.47 9.44
CA GLU A 76 17.14 9.35 8.01
C GLU A 76 16.82 7.90 7.62
N LEU A 77 15.98 7.75 6.59
CA LEU A 77 15.72 6.50 5.90
C LEU A 77 16.30 6.60 4.50
N LYS A 78 17.24 5.73 4.19
CA LYS A 78 17.95 5.75 2.91
C LYS A 78 17.29 4.86 1.87
N HIS A 79 17.45 5.22 0.59
CA HIS A 79 17.04 4.43 -0.57
C HIS A 79 15.56 4.03 -0.54
N VAL A 80 14.68 4.98 -0.18
CA VAL A 80 13.23 4.73 -0.19
C VAL A 80 12.72 4.82 -1.62
N ARG A 81 12.04 3.77 -2.08
CA ARG A 81 11.57 3.60 -3.44
C ARG A 81 10.47 4.58 -3.79
N ILE A 82 10.56 5.15 -5.00
CA ILE A 82 9.46 5.91 -5.59
C ILE A 82 8.52 4.95 -6.31
N LEU A 83 7.22 5.20 -6.17
CA LEU A 83 6.18 4.53 -6.93
C LEU A 83 5.55 5.54 -7.89
N GLY A 84 5.50 5.16 -9.15
CA GLY A 84 4.88 5.93 -10.23
C GLY A 84 3.50 5.40 -10.62
N PRO A 85 2.78 6.14 -11.47
CA PRO A 85 3.14 7.46 -12.00
C PRO A 85 3.07 8.58 -10.96
N GLU A 86 3.40 9.81 -11.38
CA GLU A 86 3.28 11.02 -10.56
C GLU A 86 1.83 11.23 -10.12
N ARG A 87 1.65 11.84 -8.96
CA ARG A 87 0.35 12.13 -8.34
C ARG A 87 0.10 13.63 -8.21
N SER A 88 -1.13 14.00 -7.87
CA SER A 88 -1.51 15.39 -7.58
C SER A 88 -0.91 15.93 -6.28
N ALA A 89 -0.51 15.04 -5.35
CA ALA A 89 0.13 15.42 -4.09
C ALA A 89 1.28 14.44 -3.78
N THR A 90 2.36 14.97 -3.22
CA THR A 90 3.46 14.14 -2.70
C THR A 90 3.02 13.44 -1.43
N GLN A 91 3.23 12.13 -1.38
CA GLN A 91 2.81 11.26 -0.28
C GLN A 91 3.93 10.31 0.10
N ILE A 92 4.18 10.20 1.39
CA ILE A 92 5.23 9.35 1.95
C ILE A 92 4.56 8.35 2.90
N GLU A 93 4.50 7.09 2.49
CA GLU A 93 3.95 6.01 3.30
C GLU A 93 5.07 5.32 4.08
N LEU A 94 4.96 5.32 5.39
CA LEU A 94 5.95 4.75 6.30
C LEU A 94 5.31 3.75 7.26
N ALA A 95 6.10 2.80 7.74
CA ALA A 95 5.70 1.99 8.88
C ALA A 95 5.80 2.82 10.19
N GLN A 96 5.03 2.46 11.19
CA GLN A 96 5.10 3.13 12.50
C GLN A 96 6.50 3.11 13.10
N THR A 97 7.25 2.02 12.90
CA THR A 97 8.64 1.89 13.33
C THR A 97 9.56 2.88 12.60
N ASP A 98 9.37 3.05 11.29
CA ASP A 98 10.11 4.02 10.49
C ASP A 98 9.87 5.45 11.00
N CYS A 99 8.60 5.79 11.25
CA CYS A 99 8.24 7.10 11.81
C CYS A 99 8.93 7.37 13.16
N ARG A 100 8.99 6.37 14.03
CA ARG A 100 9.70 6.48 15.33
C ARG A 100 11.20 6.71 15.14
N ASN A 101 11.82 5.97 14.22
CA ASN A 101 13.25 6.05 13.95
C ASN A 101 13.68 7.43 13.46
N ILE A 102 12.87 8.07 12.63
CA ILE A 102 13.16 9.41 12.11
C ILE A 102 12.52 10.54 12.93
N GLY A 103 11.76 10.21 13.99
CA GLY A 103 11.19 11.18 14.94
C GLY A 103 9.94 11.89 14.45
N ILE A 104 9.16 11.28 13.57
CA ILE A 104 7.88 11.81 13.05
C ILE A 104 6.70 11.11 13.70
N LYS A 105 5.66 11.85 14.07
CA LYS A 105 4.38 11.30 14.52
C LYS A 105 3.38 11.37 13.36
N ALA A 106 3.36 10.34 12.52
CA ALA A 106 2.44 10.26 11.39
C ALA A 106 1.11 9.63 11.81
N PRO A 107 -0.03 10.17 11.34
CA PRO A 107 -1.34 9.55 11.53
C PRO A 107 -1.53 8.34 10.60
N VAL A 108 -2.45 7.45 10.99
CA VAL A 108 -2.97 6.43 10.08
C VAL A 108 -3.99 7.10 9.16
N ARG A 109 -3.82 6.98 7.84
CA ARG A 109 -4.66 7.59 6.81
C ARG A 109 -4.91 6.62 5.65
N SER A 110 -6.00 6.81 4.96
CA SER A 110 -6.19 6.22 3.63
C SER A 110 -5.24 6.89 2.63
N SER A 111 -4.69 6.12 1.70
CA SER A 111 -3.82 6.67 0.65
C SER A 111 -4.55 7.78 -0.14
N GLY A 112 -3.88 8.92 -0.31
CA GLY A 112 -4.44 10.13 -0.89
C GLY A 112 -4.92 11.18 0.12
N ASP A 113 -5.15 10.81 1.38
CA ASP A 113 -5.56 11.74 2.44
C ASP A 113 -4.32 12.33 3.14
N THR A 114 -3.66 13.27 2.46
CA THR A 114 -2.42 13.91 2.93
C THR A 114 -2.64 15.14 3.78
N LYS A 115 -3.84 15.72 3.76
CA LYS A 115 -4.11 17.01 4.40
C LYS A 115 -3.88 17.00 5.91
N GLY A 116 -3.07 17.93 6.39
CA GLY A 116 -2.75 18.07 7.82
C GLY A 116 -1.86 16.97 8.38
N THR A 117 -1.26 16.13 7.54
CA THR A 117 -0.24 15.17 7.95
C THR A 117 1.12 15.86 8.10
N PRO A 118 2.07 15.33 8.88
CA PRO A 118 3.37 15.95 9.03
C PRO A 118 4.17 15.97 7.71
N GLY A 119 5.04 16.97 7.60
CA GLY A 119 5.99 17.10 6.52
C GLY A 119 7.32 16.39 6.82
N VAL A 120 8.20 16.38 5.81
CA VAL A 120 9.53 15.78 5.89
C VAL A 120 10.46 16.37 4.80
N THR A 121 11.76 16.24 4.97
CA THR A 121 12.72 16.59 3.93
C THR A 121 13.09 15.36 3.10
N LEU A 122 12.96 15.46 1.79
CA LEU A 122 13.41 14.48 0.81
C LEU A 122 14.75 14.91 0.22
N ARG A 123 15.68 13.96 0.04
CA ARG A 123 16.97 14.20 -0.60
C ARG A 123 17.10 13.32 -1.84
N GLY A 124 17.32 13.98 -2.97
CA GLY A 124 17.54 13.37 -4.28
C GLY A 124 18.88 13.78 -4.87
N PRO A 125 19.18 13.36 -6.11
CA PRO A 125 20.45 13.63 -6.78
C PRO A 125 20.70 15.12 -7.08
N ARG A 126 19.66 15.95 -7.17
CA ARG A 126 19.76 17.41 -7.45
C ARG A 126 19.63 18.28 -6.21
N GLY A 127 19.46 17.68 -5.01
CA GLY A 127 19.36 18.43 -3.76
C GLY A 127 18.28 17.91 -2.83
N THR A 128 17.80 18.81 -1.97
CA THR A 128 16.78 18.50 -0.98
C THR A 128 15.51 19.30 -1.22
N LEU A 129 14.39 18.69 -0.86
CA LEU A 129 13.07 19.30 -0.90
C LEU A 129 12.36 19.05 0.43
N THR A 130 11.93 20.10 1.11
CA THR A 130 11.06 19.98 2.28
C THR A 130 9.61 20.05 1.83
N VAL A 131 8.86 18.95 2.02
CA VAL A 131 7.42 18.91 1.81
C VAL A 131 6.73 19.25 3.12
N PRO A 132 5.74 20.17 3.12
CA PRO A 132 5.12 20.63 4.36
C PRO A 132 4.16 19.61 4.99
N GLU A 133 3.62 18.71 4.17
CA GLU A 133 2.71 17.63 4.56
C GLU A 133 2.86 16.43 3.62
N GLY A 134 2.35 15.27 4.00
CA GLY A 134 2.36 14.08 3.14
C GLY A 134 2.81 12.79 3.83
N VAL A 135 3.36 12.85 5.05
CA VAL A 135 3.83 11.65 5.75
C VAL A 135 2.68 10.97 6.49
N MET A 136 2.44 9.70 6.18
CA MET A 136 1.37 8.92 6.79
C MET A 136 1.77 7.46 7.02
N ILE A 137 1.02 6.80 7.87
CA ILE A 137 0.97 5.34 7.98
C ILE A 137 -0.27 4.90 7.22
N ALA A 138 -0.11 4.12 6.15
CA ALA A 138 -1.25 3.65 5.37
C ALA A 138 -2.18 2.77 6.23
N ASP A 139 -3.49 3.06 6.20
CA ASP A 139 -4.49 2.17 6.76
C ASP A 139 -4.46 0.82 6.05
N ARG A 140 -4.75 -0.25 6.78
CA ARG A 140 -4.79 -1.60 6.20
C ARG A 140 -5.91 -1.68 5.17
N HIS A 141 -5.60 -2.13 3.98
CA HIS A 141 -6.57 -2.18 2.90
C HIS A 141 -6.34 -3.37 1.96
N ILE A 142 -7.38 -3.70 1.22
CA ILE A 142 -7.39 -4.71 0.17
C ILE A 142 -7.74 -4.02 -1.13
N HIS A 143 -6.92 -4.22 -2.17
CA HIS A 143 -7.28 -3.83 -3.54
C HIS A 143 -8.04 -4.97 -4.21
N MET A 144 -9.25 -4.67 -4.70
CA MET A 144 -10.06 -5.58 -5.50
C MET A 144 -10.61 -4.88 -6.73
N THR A 145 -10.74 -5.62 -7.82
CA THR A 145 -11.55 -5.15 -8.94
C THR A 145 -13.03 -5.19 -8.54
N PRO A 146 -13.92 -4.38 -9.19
CA PRO A 146 -15.35 -4.45 -8.93
C PRO A 146 -15.94 -5.86 -9.05
N ALA A 147 -15.47 -6.64 -10.03
CA ALA A 147 -15.91 -8.02 -10.22
C ALA A 147 -15.48 -8.93 -9.06
N GLN A 148 -14.26 -8.77 -8.54
CA GLN A 148 -13.80 -9.51 -7.37
C GLN A 148 -14.59 -9.12 -6.12
N ALA A 149 -14.78 -7.83 -5.86
CA ALA A 149 -15.57 -7.34 -4.72
C ALA A 149 -16.99 -7.91 -4.76
N ALA A 150 -17.67 -7.86 -5.92
CA ALA A 150 -18.99 -8.44 -6.10
C ALA A 150 -19.03 -9.94 -5.82
N ALA A 151 -18.01 -10.71 -6.24
CA ALA A 151 -17.92 -12.16 -5.96
C ALA A 151 -17.77 -12.46 -4.45
N PHE A 152 -17.25 -11.51 -3.68
CA PHE A 152 -17.19 -11.58 -2.22
C PHE A 152 -18.45 -11.02 -1.53
N GLY A 153 -19.37 -10.40 -2.28
CA GLY A 153 -20.52 -9.69 -1.75
C GLY A 153 -20.13 -8.40 -1.03
N LEU A 154 -19.08 -7.73 -1.49
CA LEU A 154 -18.50 -6.53 -0.91
C LEU A 154 -18.54 -5.35 -1.89
N ALA A 155 -18.46 -4.14 -1.35
CA ALA A 155 -18.39 -2.90 -2.11
C ALA A 155 -17.16 -2.06 -1.69
N ASP A 156 -16.80 -1.08 -2.52
CA ASP A 156 -15.75 -0.11 -2.20
C ASP A 156 -16.10 0.64 -0.92
N GLY A 157 -15.14 0.79 -0.03
CA GLY A 157 -15.33 1.41 1.28
C GLY A 157 -15.74 0.46 2.41
N ASP A 158 -16.11 -0.78 2.11
CA ASP A 158 -16.42 -1.77 3.15
C ASP A 158 -15.20 -2.05 4.04
N ARG A 159 -15.47 -2.34 5.32
CA ARG A 159 -14.46 -2.80 6.25
C ARG A 159 -14.70 -4.24 6.63
N VAL A 160 -13.67 -5.05 6.43
CA VAL A 160 -13.73 -6.50 6.61
C VAL A 160 -12.75 -6.97 7.68
N GLN A 161 -12.93 -8.21 8.10
CA GLN A 161 -11.95 -8.95 8.87
C GLN A 161 -11.19 -9.90 7.96
N VAL A 162 -9.87 -9.94 8.11
CA VAL A 162 -9.00 -10.87 7.38
C VAL A 162 -8.44 -11.90 8.35
N ASN A 163 -8.76 -13.15 8.14
CA ASN A 163 -8.18 -14.26 8.87
C ASN A 163 -6.83 -14.64 8.24
N ILE A 164 -5.77 -14.56 9.01
CA ILE A 164 -4.43 -14.98 8.60
C ILE A 164 -4.23 -16.42 9.07
N ASN A 165 -4.02 -17.32 8.11
CA ASN A 165 -3.68 -18.71 8.38
C ASN A 165 -2.17 -18.90 8.33
N GLY A 166 -1.65 -19.84 9.14
CA GLY A 166 -0.22 -20.14 9.17
C GLY A 166 0.27 -20.51 10.56
N PRO A 167 1.59 -20.61 10.77
CA PRO A 167 2.18 -20.97 12.07
C PRO A 167 1.84 -19.99 13.21
N LYS A 168 1.52 -18.74 12.89
CA LYS A 168 1.03 -17.73 13.83
C LYS A 168 -0.28 -17.15 13.31
N PRO A 169 -1.40 -17.89 13.48
CA PRO A 169 -2.70 -17.44 12.97
C PRO A 169 -3.17 -16.19 13.72
N GLY A 170 -3.98 -15.39 13.06
CA GLY A 170 -4.51 -14.16 13.64
C GLY A 170 -5.65 -13.58 12.83
N VAL A 171 -6.25 -12.53 13.36
CA VAL A 171 -7.32 -11.80 12.70
C VAL A 171 -6.94 -10.32 12.63
N LEU A 172 -6.99 -9.75 11.44
CA LEU A 172 -6.88 -8.31 11.23
C LEU A 172 -8.28 -7.73 11.02
N GLY A 173 -8.76 -6.94 11.98
CA GLY A 173 -10.04 -6.24 11.89
C GLY A 173 -9.92 -4.88 11.19
N GLY A 174 -11.08 -4.39 10.70
CA GLY A 174 -11.19 -3.04 10.13
C GLY A 174 -10.38 -2.81 8.85
N VAL A 175 -10.12 -3.85 8.06
CA VAL A 175 -9.37 -3.76 6.79
C VAL A 175 -10.28 -3.14 5.73
N LEU A 176 -9.86 -2.02 5.16
CA LEU A 176 -10.62 -1.26 4.15
C LEU A 176 -10.56 -1.96 2.80
N LEU A 177 -11.69 -2.09 2.12
CA LEU A 177 -11.75 -2.48 0.71
C LEU A 177 -11.67 -1.26 -0.19
N ARG A 178 -10.91 -1.35 -1.28
CA ARG A 178 -10.72 -0.28 -2.27
C ARG A 178 -10.67 -0.85 -3.68
#